data_328d121ee9f8625d84069804205491d0
#
_entry.id   328d121ee9f8625d84069804205491d0
#
_cell.length_a   1.000
_cell.length_b   1.000
_cell.length_c   1.000
_cell.angle_alpha   90.00
_cell.angle_beta   90.00
_cell.angle_gamma   90.00
#
_symmetry.space_group_name_H-M   'P 1'
#
loop_
_entity.id
_entity.type
_entity.pdbx_description
1 polymer ?
#
loop_
_entity_poly.entity_id
_entity_poly.type
_entity_poly.pdbx_seq_one_letter_code
_entity_poly.pdbx_strand_id
1 'polypeptide(L)'
;MTQIHVLDDATINKIAAGEVVERPASVVKELVENAMDAGATAIEVEIMGGGTSFMRVTDNGRGMTGEDARAAILRHATSKIAAAADLETIATLGFRGEALPTIASVSHFSLLTRQAADDLGTRVDISGGGAPLIEDAGCAVGTSVRVEDLFFNTPARKKFLKTNATEAGKISDYVIRLALSRPDIAFRFINNNRMTIMTAGDGDLARAIGSIYGSDAAGALIPLDFYDDAADIRITGYISKPSLIRSSRAWQTYIVNGRTIQNRAIAKAIDNVYRSLVPKMGFPLAVLVITVPQRTIDVNVHPQKTEMKFEDEGRIFKAVYKAVLDAIRSAAGETTGIAAAVEKPKFHYEAMPLDVSASPASAPFAAPLRGYAAPLPRPQTVHEALQWAGTRVDLRTAQDAVQEARTQERAAFADVPSAPQAAQGDDISMEERMLPIGQVDLTYIIAQSAATLYIIDQHAAHERILFDRFSAQTDGIPSQQMLVHAILSFDAHEAQYIEENAELFDQLGFHLEAAGERTYRLTETPADVPTEEAEGIIREILASLGDLHAATPANLREAGIATMACRAAIKAGEELSIRQMEILLEELRATPFPFTCPHGRPTILKFGTHDLAKMFKRTGFGL
;
A
#
# COMPACT_ATOMS: atom_id res chain seq x y z
N MET A 1 44.72 4.04 26.43
CA MET A 1 44.99 2.61 26.17
C MET A 1 43.64 1.97 25.86
N THR A 2 43.38 1.61 24.61
CA THR A 2 42.20 0.84 24.22
C THR A 2 42.44 -0.61 24.62
N GLN A 3 41.75 -1.08 25.63
CA GLN A 3 41.79 -2.50 25.98
C GLN A 3 40.69 -3.23 25.21
N ILE A 4 41.09 -4.11 24.32
CA ILE A 4 40.19 -5.06 23.67
C ILE A 4 39.92 -6.17 24.70
N HIS A 5 38.64 -6.40 25.03
CA HIS A 5 38.22 -7.48 25.96
C HIS A 5 37.43 -8.54 25.16
N VAL A 6 37.66 -9.81 25.50
CA VAL A 6 36.79 -10.91 25.10
C VAL A 6 35.54 -10.84 25.97
N LEU A 7 34.36 -10.72 25.31
CA LEU A 7 33.08 -10.67 26.00
C LEU A 7 32.72 -12.04 26.57
N ASP A 8 31.96 -12.06 27.66
CA ASP A 8 31.38 -13.28 28.21
C ASP A 8 30.28 -13.83 27.29
N ASP A 9 30.02 -15.13 27.37
CA ASP A 9 29.01 -15.81 26.53
C ASP A 9 27.61 -15.21 26.68
N ALA A 10 27.23 -14.74 27.88
CA ALA A 10 25.94 -14.11 28.13
C ALA A 10 25.82 -12.76 27.41
N THR A 11 26.88 -11.97 27.34
CA THR A 11 26.94 -10.70 26.59
C THR A 11 26.99 -10.95 25.11
N ILE A 12 27.78 -11.93 24.64
CA ILE A 12 27.81 -12.35 23.22
C ILE A 12 26.41 -12.81 22.79
N ASN A 13 25.70 -13.58 23.64
CA ASN A 13 24.36 -14.06 23.39
C ASN A 13 23.36 -12.91 23.24
N LYS A 14 23.44 -11.88 24.07
CA LYS A 14 22.58 -10.69 23.98
C LYS A 14 22.88 -9.84 22.76
N ILE A 15 24.12 -9.75 22.31
CA ILE A 15 24.50 -9.01 21.08
C ILE A 15 23.99 -9.76 19.84
N ALA A 16 24.30 -11.05 19.74
CA ALA A 16 23.85 -11.88 18.61
C ALA A 16 22.31 -12.02 18.54
N ALA A 17 21.64 -12.04 19.73
CA ALA A 17 20.18 -11.95 19.77
C ALA A 17 19.63 -10.68 19.07
N GLY A 18 20.45 -9.62 18.92
CA GLY A 18 20.07 -8.41 18.20
C GLY A 18 20.02 -8.53 16.71
N GLU A 19 20.79 -9.43 16.16
CA GLU A 19 20.85 -9.64 14.71
C GLU A 19 19.80 -10.64 14.21
N VAL A 20 19.38 -11.59 15.09
CA VAL A 20 18.43 -12.66 14.73
C VAL A 20 17.01 -12.34 15.19
N VAL A 21 16.83 -11.80 16.40
CA VAL A 21 15.53 -11.50 17.02
C VAL A 21 15.39 -10.00 17.26
N GLU A 22 14.86 -9.28 16.30
CA GLU A 22 14.61 -7.83 16.40
C GLU A 22 13.25 -7.52 17.05
N ARG A 23 12.24 -8.37 16.81
CA ARG A 23 10.83 -8.15 17.20
C ARG A 23 10.06 -9.46 17.35
N PRO A 24 8.82 -9.44 17.92
CA PRO A 24 7.97 -10.61 18.04
C PRO A 24 7.72 -11.35 16.72
N ALA A 25 7.50 -10.62 15.63
CA ALA A 25 7.29 -11.21 14.30
C ALA A 25 8.49 -12.03 13.81
N SER A 26 9.74 -11.65 14.19
CA SER A 26 10.93 -12.44 13.86
C SER A 26 10.96 -13.78 14.59
N VAL A 27 10.48 -13.81 15.84
CA VAL A 27 10.36 -15.05 16.63
C VAL A 27 9.35 -15.99 15.99
N VAL A 28 8.13 -15.49 15.72
CA VAL A 28 7.07 -16.30 15.08
C VAL A 28 7.55 -16.82 13.73
N LYS A 29 8.24 -15.99 12.94
CA LYS A 29 8.82 -16.39 11.67
C LYS A 29 9.72 -17.62 11.82
N GLU A 30 10.74 -17.55 12.66
CA GLU A 30 11.69 -18.63 12.83
C GLU A 30 11.02 -19.92 13.34
N LEU A 31 10.05 -19.79 14.26
CA LEU A 31 9.34 -20.95 14.82
C LEU A 31 8.43 -21.62 13.78
N VAL A 32 7.69 -20.85 12.99
CA VAL A 32 6.81 -21.37 11.93
C VAL A 32 7.64 -21.98 10.79
N GLU A 33 8.74 -21.35 10.38
CA GLU A 33 9.64 -21.92 9.36
C GLU A 33 10.25 -23.25 9.85
N ASN A 34 10.57 -23.38 11.14
CA ASN A 34 11.04 -24.64 11.73
C ASN A 34 9.94 -25.72 11.72
N ALA A 35 8.68 -25.36 12.02
CA ALA A 35 7.54 -26.27 11.94
C ALA A 35 7.33 -26.78 10.50
N MET A 36 7.42 -25.88 9.50
CA MET A 36 7.32 -26.25 8.07
C MET A 36 8.47 -27.18 7.65
N ASP A 37 9.70 -26.90 8.07
CA ASP A 37 10.87 -27.76 7.82
C ASP A 37 10.78 -29.11 8.52
N ALA A 38 10.02 -29.20 9.64
CA ALA A 38 9.71 -30.46 10.33
C ALA A 38 8.60 -31.29 9.63
N GLY A 39 8.05 -30.79 8.51
CA GLY A 39 7.01 -31.45 7.75
C GLY A 39 5.62 -31.36 8.38
N ALA A 40 5.35 -30.32 9.14
CA ALA A 40 4.04 -30.08 9.73
C ALA A 40 2.96 -29.90 8.64
N THR A 41 1.80 -30.45 8.89
CA THR A 41 0.58 -30.25 8.08
C THR A 41 -0.44 -29.36 8.78
N ALA A 42 -0.22 -29.06 10.06
CA ALA A 42 -1.02 -28.13 10.84
C ALA A 42 -0.11 -27.33 11.77
N ILE A 43 -0.28 -26.00 11.78
CA ILE A 43 0.49 -25.07 12.60
C ILE A 43 -0.48 -24.10 13.29
N GLU A 44 -0.38 -24.03 14.63
CA GLU A 44 -1.13 -23.08 15.43
C GLU A 44 -0.18 -22.05 16.01
N VAL A 45 -0.50 -20.77 15.81
CA VAL A 45 0.22 -19.63 16.37
C VAL A 45 -0.72 -18.88 17.30
N GLU A 46 -0.33 -18.69 18.55
CA GLU A 46 -1.08 -17.95 19.55
C GLU A 46 -0.21 -16.83 20.12
N ILE A 47 -0.78 -15.62 20.23
CA ILE A 47 -0.07 -14.47 20.80
C ILE A 47 -0.96 -13.68 21.77
N MET A 48 -0.32 -13.00 22.73
CA MET A 48 -0.95 -11.99 23.60
C MET A 48 -0.03 -10.78 23.73
N GLY A 49 -0.63 -9.59 23.89
CA GLY A 49 0.12 -8.35 24.04
C GLY A 49 1.06 -8.06 22.87
N GLY A 50 0.60 -8.31 21.62
CA GLY A 50 1.41 -8.12 20.41
C GLY A 50 2.59 -9.11 20.30
N GLY A 51 2.52 -10.25 20.99
CA GLY A 51 3.60 -11.24 21.05
C GLY A 51 4.74 -10.87 22.03
N THR A 52 4.59 -9.81 22.80
CA THR A 52 5.60 -9.40 23.78
C THR A 52 5.43 -10.11 25.11
N SER A 53 4.18 -10.33 25.56
CA SER A 53 3.87 -11.01 26.82
C SER A 53 3.80 -12.53 26.65
N PHE A 54 3.27 -12.99 25.51
CA PHE A 54 3.11 -14.42 25.24
C PHE A 54 3.10 -14.70 23.75
N MET A 55 3.79 -15.77 23.33
CA MET A 55 3.71 -16.40 22.03
C MET A 55 3.79 -17.91 22.20
N ARG A 56 3.01 -18.66 21.43
CA ARG A 56 3.09 -20.10 21.32
C ARG A 56 2.94 -20.52 19.87
N VAL A 57 3.87 -21.34 19.39
CA VAL A 57 3.78 -21.99 18.08
C VAL A 57 3.75 -23.49 18.32
N THR A 58 2.69 -24.14 17.86
CA THR A 58 2.48 -25.59 18.00
C THR A 58 2.31 -26.19 16.61
N ASP A 59 3.02 -27.27 16.34
CA ASP A 59 2.98 -28.03 15.10
C ASP A 59 2.75 -29.53 15.33
N ASN A 60 2.29 -30.21 14.29
CA ASN A 60 2.15 -31.66 14.23
C ASN A 60 3.24 -32.32 13.38
N GLY A 61 4.40 -31.71 13.22
CA GLY A 61 5.53 -32.23 12.48
C GLY A 61 6.16 -33.48 13.13
N ARG A 62 7.33 -33.88 12.62
CA ARG A 62 8.00 -35.10 13.11
C ARG A 62 8.45 -35.06 14.58
N GLY A 63 8.53 -33.87 15.20
CA GLY A 63 9.06 -33.70 16.53
C GLY A 63 10.57 -33.93 16.64
N MET A 64 11.08 -34.00 17.88
CA MET A 64 12.49 -34.23 18.19
C MET A 64 12.61 -35.33 19.25
N THR A 65 13.72 -36.11 19.22
CA THR A 65 14.11 -36.98 20.31
C THR A 65 14.57 -36.18 21.52
N GLY A 66 14.67 -36.78 22.71
CA GLY A 66 15.22 -36.10 23.90
C GLY A 66 16.66 -35.62 23.69
N GLU A 67 17.46 -36.32 22.88
CA GLU A 67 18.84 -35.91 22.54
C GLU A 67 18.84 -34.72 21.60
N ASP A 68 18.00 -34.75 20.57
CA ASP A 68 17.84 -33.65 19.64
C ASP A 68 17.29 -32.39 20.32
N ALA A 69 16.33 -32.53 21.25
CA ALA A 69 15.78 -31.42 22.01
C ALA A 69 16.84 -30.73 22.87
N ARG A 70 17.77 -31.51 23.46
CA ARG A 70 18.95 -31.00 24.20
C ARG A 70 19.93 -30.29 23.26
N ALA A 71 20.15 -30.83 22.07
CA ALA A 71 21.05 -30.25 21.07
C ALA A 71 20.48 -28.98 20.46
N ALA A 72 19.17 -28.91 20.20
CA ALA A 72 18.49 -27.81 19.54
C ALA A 72 18.61 -26.45 20.27
N ILE A 73 18.91 -26.44 21.57
CA ILE A 73 19.14 -25.23 22.36
C ILE A 73 20.62 -24.81 22.39
N LEU A 74 21.52 -25.60 21.79
CA LEU A 74 22.93 -25.26 21.67
C LEU A 74 23.15 -24.39 20.42
N ARG A 75 24.11 -23.48 20.50
CA ARG A 75 24.48 -22.65 19.33
C ARG A 75 25.15 -23.50 18.25
N HIS A 76 24.89 -23.12 16.99
CA HIS A 76 25.45 -23.79 15.82
C HIS A 76 25.05 -25.28 15.71
N ALA A 77 24.04 -25.70 16.46
CA ALA A 77 23.44 -27.02 16.29
C ALA A 77 22.31 -26.98 15.25
N THR A 78 22.47 -27.70 14.17
CA THR A 78 21.48 -27.79 13.09
C THR A 78 21.47 -29.19 12.48
N SER A 79 20.27 -29.65 12.14
CA SER A 79 20.08 -30.89 11.39
C SER A 79 19.98 -30.67 9.86
N LYS A 80 20.11 -29.40 9.41
CA LYS A 80 19.76 -28.98 8.05
C LYS A 80 20.96 -28.87 7.10
N ILE A 81 22.16 -28.70 7.62
CA ILE A 81 23.43 -28.66 6.87
C ILE A 81 24.49 -29.47 7.64
N ALA A 82 25.31 -30.22 6.94
CA ALA A 82 26.42 -30.97 7.52
C ALA A 82 27.79 -30.48 7.01
N ALA A 83 27.86 -29.91 5.81
CA ALA A 83 29.09 -29.44 5.19
C ALA A 83 28.90 -28.08 4.48
N ALA A 84 30.02 -27.38 4.23
CA ALA A 84 30.00 -26.10 3.54
C ALA A 84 29.40 -26.17 2.10
N ALA A 85 29.52 -27.32 1.45
CA ALA A 85 28.93 -27.55 0.12
C ALA A 85 27.38 -27.51 0.15
N ASP A 86 26.75 -27.82 1.29
CA ASP A 86 25.30 -27.80 1.42
C ASP A 86 24.74 -26.37 1.35
N LEU A 87 25.58 -25.35 1.57
CA LEU A 87 25.21 -23.94 1.48
C LEU A 87 24.83 -23.50 0.06
N GLU A 88 25.30 -24.20 -0.97
CA GLU A 88 24.97 -23.91 -2.37
C GLU A 88 23.62 -24.51 -2.81
N THR A 89 23.11 -25.51 -2.07
CA THR A 89 21.91 -26.28 -2.41
C THR A 89 20.83 -26.26 -1.33
N ILE A 90 20.74 -25.16 -0.54
CA ILE A 90 19.82 -25.06 0.58
C ILE A 90 18.35 -25.14 0.10
N ALA A 91 17.71 -26.27 0.41
CA ALA A 91 16.28 -26.49 0.17
C ALA A 91 15.40 -26.07 1.36
N THR A 92 15.97 -25.92 2.57
CA THR A 92 15.25 -25.56 3.80
C THR A 92 15.11 -24.05 3.97
N LEU A 93 14.07 -23.62 4.72
CA LEU A 93 13.84 -22.20 5.00
C LEU A 93 14.88 -21.65 5.99
N GLY A 94 15.26 -22.42 7.02
CA GLY A 94 16.30 -22.09 8.01
C GLY A 94 17.51 -23.02 7.90
N PHE A 95 18.71 -22.57 8.28
CA PHE A 95 19.94 -23.38 8.27
C PHE A 95 20.99 -23.02 9.33
N ARG A 96 20.88 -21.87 10.02
CA ARG A 96 21.95 -21.30 10.87
C ARG A 96 22.11 -21.98 12.25
N GLY A 97 21.10 -22.71 12.75
CA GLY A 97 21.14 -23.35 14.07
C GLY A 97 21.25 -22.37 15.26
N GLU A 98 20.73 -21.16 15.11
CA GLU A 98 20.87 -20.09 16.12
C GLU A 98 19.53 -19.54 16.63
N ALA A 99 18.40 -19.87 15.99
CA ALA A 99 17.10 -19.26 16.33
C ALA A 99 16.65 -19.62 17.75
N LEU A 100 16.54 -20.92 18.09
CA LEU A 100 16.05 -21.35 19.39
C LEU A 100 16.92 -20.89 20.56
N PRO A 101 18.26 -21.06 20.54
CA PRO A 101 19.10 -20.57 21.64
C PRO A 101 19.06 -19.03 21.77
N THR A 102 18.92 -18.33 20.67
CA THR A 102 18.80 -16.88 20.64
C THR A 102 17.49 -16.41 21.29
N ILE A 103 16.36 -17.01 20.92
CA ILE A 103 15.04 -16.72 21.52
C ILE A 103 15.08 -17.01 23.04
N ALA A 104 15.63 -18.17 23.45
CA ALA A 104 15.74 -18.55 24.83
C ALA A 104 16.62 -17.60 25.67
N SER A 105 17.59 -16.93 25.06
CA SER A 105 18.47 -15.96 25.75
C SER A 105 17.77 -14.65 26.12
N VAL A 106 16.65 -14.31 25.50
CA VAL A 106 15.94 -13.02 25.67
C VAL A 106 14.49 -13.17 26.15
N SER A 107 14.09 -14.35 26.56
CA SER A 107 12.73 -14.66 26.99
C SER A 107 12.67 -15.73 28.10
N HIS A 108 11.48 -15.99 28.62
CA HIS A 108 11.15 -17.23 29.28
C HIS A 108 10.69 -18.22 28.21
N PHE A 109 11.52 -19.20 27.92
CA PHE A 109 11.37 -20.13 26.81
C PHE A 109 11.00 -21.51 27.29
N SER A 110 10.00 -22.15 26.70
CA SER A 110 9.63 -23.54 26.95
C SER A 110 9.43 -24.27 25.63
N LEU A 111 10.12 -25.37 25.43
CA LEU A 111 9.98 -26.24 24.27
C LEU A 111 9.44 -27.59 24.77
N LEU A 112 8.40 -28.10 24.13
CA LEU A 112 7.81 -29.41 24.39
C LEU A 112 7.72 -30.16 23.07
N THR A 113 8.33 -31.34 22.96
CA THR A 113 8.42 -32.07 21.71
C THR A 113 8.41 -33.58 21.92
N ARG A 114 7.88 -34.32 20.91
CA ARG A 114 7.86 -35.79 20.90
C ARG A 114 7.87 -36.31 19.46
N GLN A 115 8.66 -37.36 19.21
CA GLN A 115 8.56 -38.13 17.97
C GLN A 115 7.49 -39.22 18.08
N ALA A 116 7.02 -39.71 16.93
CA ALA A 116 6.00 -40.75 16.88
C ALA A 116 6.49 -42.09 17.48
N ALA A 117 7.80 -42.36 17.48
CA ALA A 117 8.40 -43.56 18.02
C ALA A 117 8.62 -43.51 19.53
N ASP A 118 8.53 -42.33 20.17
CA ASP A 118 8.81 -42.15 21.58
C ASP A 118 7.51 -42.24 22.42
N ASP A 119 7.57 -42.94 23.55
CA ASP A 119 6.44 -43.05 24.49
C ASP A 119 6.21 -41.76 25.28
N LEU A 120 7.28 -41.07 25.63
CA LEU A 120 7.27 -39.80 26.35
C LEU A 120 7.92 -38.70 25.49
N GLY A 121 7.43 -37.48 25.63
CA GLY A 121 8.08 -36.31 25.08
C GLY A 121 9.10 -35.70 26.03
N THR A 122 9.83 -34.72 25.54
CA THR A 122 10.84 -33.97 26.31
C THR A 122 10.40 -32.52 26.42
N ARG A 123 10.45 -31.99 27.63
CA ARG A 123 10.27 -30.56 27.95
C ARG A 123 11.61 -29.92 28.28
N VAL A 124 11.86 -28.76 27.72
CA VAL A 124 13.04 -27.95 27.93
C VAL A 124 12.62 -26.53 28.31
N ASP A 125 12.89 -26.12 29.54
CA ASP A 125 12.59 -24.77 30.04
C ASP A 125 13.90 -23.98 30.25
N ILE A 126 13.94 -22.74 29.73
CA ILE A 126 15.10 -21.84 29.85
C ILE A 126 14.60 -20.42 30.16
N SER A 127 15.26 -19.74 31.08
CA SER A 127 14.96 -18.35 31.40
C SER A 127 16.19 -17.48 31.17
N GLY A 128 16.09 -16.53 30.21
CA GLY A 128 17.10 -15.51 29.92
C GLY A 128 18.48 -16.07 29.57
N GLY A 129 18.54 -17.27 28.96
CA GLY A 129 19.80 -17.95 28.63
C GLY A 129 20.47 -18.65 29.79
N GLY A 130 19.77 -18.87 30.91
CA GLY A 130 20.23 -19.65 32.03
C GLY A 130 20.36 -21.15 31.71
N ALA A 131 20.73 -21.96 32.73
CA ALA A 131 20.82 -23.41 32.57
C ALA A 131 19.45 -24.01 32.21
N PRO A 132 19.38 -24.92 31.22
CA PRO A 132 18.14 -25.56 30.84
C PRO A 132 17.67 -26.57 31.91
N LEU A 133 16.38 -26.52 32.24
CA LEU A 133 15.70 -27.59 32.94
C LEU A 133 15.09 -28.53 31.91
N ILE A 134 15.45 -29.82 31.98
CA ILE A 134 15.02 -30.81 31.01
C ILE A 134 14.33 -31.97 31.75
N GLU A 135 13.10 -32.25 31.37
CA GLU A 135 12.24 -33.24 32.01
C GLU A 135 11.49 -34.05 30.95
N ASP A 136 11.11 -35.27 31.29
CA ASP A 136 10.16 -36.05 30.48
C ASP A 136 8.75 -35.52 30.69
N ALA A 137 7.98 -35.41 29.60
CA ALA A 137 6.64 -34.85 29.65
C ALA A 137 5.70 -35.54 28.65
N GLY A 138 4.45 -35.69 29.04
CA GLY A 138 3.41 -36.16 28.12
C GLY A 138 3.01 -35.08 27.12
N CYS A 139 3.08 -35.37 25.81
CA CYS A 139 2.60 -34.47 24.77
C CYS A 139 2.19 -35.21 23.50
N ALA A 140 1.50 -34.52 22.60
CA ALA A 140 1.23 -35.00 21.24
C ALA A 140 2.52 -35.08 20.42
N VAL A 141 2.50 -35.84 19.33
CA VAL A 141 3.58 -35.85 18.32
C VAL A 141 3.68 -34.48 17.68
N GLY A 142 4.90 -33.96 17.51
CA GLY A 142 5.19 -32.62 17.00
C GLY A 142 5.97 -31.77 18.00
N THR A 143 5.91 -30.47 17.85
CA THR A 143 6.62 -29.53 18.73
C THR A 143 5.72 -28.37 19.14
N SER A 144 5.81 -27.95 20.39
CA SER A 144 5.19 -26.73 20.91
C SER A 144 6.26 -25.86 21.56
N VAL A 145 6.45 -24.66 21.05
CA VAL A 145 7.39 -23.67 21.61
C VAL A 145 6.59 -22.54 22.20
N ARG A 146 6.82 -22.24 23.48
CA ARG A 146 6.23 -21.13 24.22
C ARG A 146 7.31 -20.13 24.58
N VAL A 147 7.03 -18.84 24.35
CA VAL A 147 7.91 -17.71 24.61
C VAL A 147 7.12 -16.68 25.40
N GLU A 148 7.57 -16.35 26.59
CA GLU A 148 6.94 -15.39 27.49
C GLU A 148 7.90 -14.25 27.82
N ASP A 149 7.35 -13.05 28.04
CA ASP A 149 8.05 -11.83 28.42
C ASP A 149 9.28 -11.54 27.54
N LEU A 150 9.07 -11.52 26.23
CA LEU A 150 10.14 -11.25 25.27
C LEU A 150 10.86 -9.94 25.61
N PHE A 151 12.20 -9.97 25.64
CA PHE A 151 13.07 -8.86 25.99
C PHE A 151 13.02 -8.41 27.46
N PHE A 152 12.56 -9.25 28.40
CA PHE A 152 12.53 -8.89 29.83
C PHE A 152 13.91 -8.50 30.36
N ASN A 153 14.97 -9.12 29.86
CA ASN A 153 16.38 -8.89 30.27
C ASN A 153 17.15 -7.95 29.32
N THR A 154 16.46 -7.33 28.32
CA THR A 154 17.02 -6.39 27.35
C THR A 154 16.14 -5.15 27.22
N PRO A 155 16.06 -4.29 28.27
CA PRO A 155 15.10 -3.19 28.34
C PRO A 155 15.27 -2.14 27.24
N ALA A 156 16.48 -1.95 26.73
CA ALA A 156 16.73 -1.08 25.59
C ALA A 156 15.94 -1.54 24.35
N ARG A 157 15.94 -2.84 24.03
CA ARG A 157 15.17 -3.40 22.90
C ARG A 157 13.67 -3.32 23.14
N LYS A 158 13.21 -3.61 24.35
CA LYS A 158 11.79 -3.50 24.70
C LYS A 158 11.25 -2.09 24.42
N LYS A 159 12.06 -1.05 24.61
CA LYS A 159 11.69 0.35 24.31
C LYS A 159 11.58 0.67 22.81
N PHE A 160 12.25 -0.11 21.95
CA PHE A 160 12.16 0.08 20.49
C PHE A 160 10.98 -0.66 19.84
N LEU A 161 10.27 -1.49 20.57
CA LEU A 161 9.05 -2.13 20.09
C LEU A 161 7.97 -1.08 19.87
N LYS A 162 7.15 -1.33 18.86
CA LYS A 162 5.97 -0.52 18.56
C LYS A 162 4.83 -0.86 19.52
N THR A 163 3.66 -0.30 19.27
CA THR A 163 2.45 -0.67 20.03
C THR A 163 2.13 -2.16 19.85
N ASN A 164 1.41 -2.74 20.82
CA ASN A 164 0.99 -4.15 20.74
C ASN A 164 0.19 -4.45 19.47
N ALA A 165 -0.67 -3.53 19.04
CA ALA A 165 -1.43 -3.60 17.80
C ALA A 165 -0.49 -3.71 16.58
N THR A 166 0.50 -2.82 16.49
CA THR A 166 1.46 -2.82 15.37
C THR A 166 2.28 -4.10 15.32
N GLU A 167 2.72 -4.63 16.49
CA GLU A 167 3.49 -5.88 16.51
C GLU A 167 2.61 -7.09 16.17
N ALA A 168 1.36 -7.13 16.67
CA ALA A 168 0.38 -8.16 16.31
C ALA A 168 0.06 -8.13 14.81
N GLY A 169 -0.14 -6.94 14.23
CA GLY A 169 -0.36 -6.76 12.79
C GLY A 169 0.77 -7.34 11.94
N LYS A 170 2.04 -7.11 12.31
CA LYS A 170 3.19 -7.69 11.61
C LYS A 170 3.26 -9.21 11.71
N ILE A 171 2.87 -9.78 12.85
CA ILE A 171 2.75 -11.24 13.01
C ILE A 171 1.65 -11.77 12.11
N SER A 172 0.48 -11.12 12.12
CA SER A 172 -0.66 -11.48 11.27
C SER A 172 -0.29 -11.48 9.79
N ASP A 173 0.32 -10.39 9.29
CA ASP A 173 0.80 -10.28 7.91
C ASP A 173 1.76 -11.40 7.53
N TYR A 174 2.65 -11.77 8.45
CA TYR A 174 3.60 -12.84 8.20
C TYR A 174 2.90 -14.21 8.12
N VAL A 175 2.01 -14.50 9.06
CA VAL A 175 1.22 -15.75 9.07
C VAL A 175 0.33 -15.85 7.81
N ILE A 176 -0.30 -14.75 7.39
CA ILE A 176 -1.09 -14.67 6.15
C ILE A 176 -0.22 -15.06 4.95
N ARG A 177 0.95 -14.45 4.79
CA ARG A 177 1.84 -14.73 3.67
C ARG A 177 2.32 -16.18 3.64
N LEU A 178 2.61 -16.76 4.81
CA LEU A 178 2.97 -18.17 4.90
C LEU A 178 1.79 -19.08 4.55
N ALA A 179 0.60 -18.81 5.06
CA ALA A 179 -0.60 -19.58 4.74
C ALA A 179 -0.94 -19.53 3.26
N LEU A 180 -0.73 -18.39 2.59
CA LEU A 180 -0.90 -18.26 1.14
C LEU A 180 0.22 -18.97 0.35
N SER A 181 1.44 -19.04 0.90
CA SER A 181 2.55 -19.73 0.23
C SER A 181 2.51 -21.24 0.38
N ARG A 182 1.81 -21.75 1.40
CA ARG A 182 1.67 -23.17 1.71
C ARG A 182 0.20 -23.48 2.02
N PRO A 183 -0.68 -23.44 1.01
CA PRO A 183 -2.09 -23.80 1.17
C PRO A 183 -2.32 -25.26 1.55
N ASP A 184 -1.29 -26.11 1.43
CA ASP A 184 -1.25 -27.51 1.88
C ASP A 184 -1.06 -27.67 3.40
N ILE A 185 -0.79 -26.57 4.13
CA ILE A 185 -0.67 -26.56 5.59
C ILE A 185 -1.88 -25.83 6.20
N ALA A 186 -2.52 -26.44 7.19
CA ALA A 186 -3.58 -25.81 7.97
C ALA A 186 -2.96 -24.81 8.96
N PHE A 187 -3.30 -23.54 8.86
CA PHE A 187 -2.87 -22.50 9.80
C PHE A 187 -4.03 -22.07 10.69
N ARG A 188 -3.73 -21.90 11.98
CA ARG A 188 -4.61 -21.26 12.97
C ARG A 188 -3.83 -20.16 13.65
N PHE A 189 -4.35 -18.93 13.61
CA PHE A 189 -3.76 -17.81 14.31
C PHE A 189 -4.75 -17.24 15.32
N ILE A 190 -4.31 -17.20 16.58
CA ILE A 190 -5.10 -16.76 17.75
C ILE A 190 -4.39 -15.54 18.33
N ASN A 191 -5.08 -14.41 18.40
CA ASN A 191 -4.57 -13.18 18.97
C ASN A 191 -5.48 -12.75 20.16
N ASN A 192 -4.88 -12.60 21.36
CA ASN A 192 -5.60 -12.26 22.58
C ASN A 192 -6.84 -13.16 22.80
N ASN A 193 -6.66 -14.49 22.70
CA ASN A 193 -7.70 -15.54 22.82
C ASN A 193 -8.77 -15.51 21.73
N ARG A 194 -8.62 -14.72 20.67
CA ARG A 194 -9.53 -14.67 19.54
C ARG A 194 -8.91 -15.29 18.30
N MET A 195 -9.65 -16.21 17.64
CA MET A 195 -9.26 -16.77 16.36
C MET A 195 -9.37 -15.69 15.28
N THR A 196 -8.25 -15.38 14.60
CA THR A 196 -8.21 -14.35 13.56
C THR A 196 -7.99 -14.91 12.17
N ILE A 197 -7.24 -16.01 12.04
CA ILE A 197 -6.98 -16.68 10.76
C ILE A 197 -7.17 -18.19 10.95
N MET A 198 -7.83 -18.82 9.99
CA MET A 198 -7.98 -20.27 9.92
C MET A 198 -8.00 -20.70 8.46
N THR A 199 -7.05 -21.56 8.04
CA THR A 199 -7.02 -22.17 6.70
C THR A 199 -7.16 -23.70 6.80
N ALA A 200 -7.68 -24.31 5.76
CA ALA A 200 -8.01 -25.75 5.77
C ALA A 200 -6.78 -26.67 5.60
N GLY A 201 -5.71 -26.20 4.93
CA GLY A 201 -4.54 -27.03 4.64
C GLY A 201 -4.78 -28.10 3.56
N ASP A 202 -5.71 -27.85 2.65
CA ASP A 202 -6.14 -28.78 1.61
C ASP A 202 -5.47 -28.58 0.24
N GLY A 203 -4.52 -27.63 0.16
CA GLY A 203 -3.81 -27.28 -1.06
C GLY A 203 -4.54 -26.31 -1.99
N ASP A 204 -5.79 -25.92 -1.66
CA ASP A 204 -6.58 -25.00 -2.46
C ASP A 204 -6.26 -23.53 -2.10
N LEU A 205 -5.47 -22.87 -2.95
CA LEU A 205 -5.09 -21.48 -2.75
C LEU A 205 -6.30 -20.52 -2.81
N ALA A 206 -7.30 -20.77 -3.66
CA ALA A 206 -8.50 -19.93 -3.73
C ALA A 206 -9.30 -19.99 -2.42
N ARG A 207 -9.42 -21.20 -1.84
CA ARG A 207 -10.06 -21.41 -0.55
C ARG A 207 -9.29 -20.73 0.58
N ALA A 208 -7.95 -20.82 0.56
CA ALA A 208 -7.11 -20.11 1.53
C ALA A 208 -7.29 -18.59 1.43
N ILE A 209 -7.33 -18.03 0.22
CA ILE A 209 -7.61 -16.60 -0.02
C ILE A 209 -8.99 -16.22 0.55
N GLY A 210 -10.02 -17.02 0.26
CA GLY A 210 -11.38 -16.77 0.77
C GLY A 210 -11.49 -16.86 2.29
N SER A 211 -10.76 -17.79 2.93
CA SER A 211 -10.71 -17.93 4.39
C SER A 211 -10.03 -16.74 5.07
N ILE A 212 -9.01 -16.15 4.42
CA ILE A 212 -8.23 -15.04 4.95
C ILE A 212 -8.91 -13.69 4.69
N TYR A 213 -9.32 -13.43 3.43
CA TYR A 213 -9.80 -12.13 2.98
C TYR A 213 -11.33 -12.03 2.84
N GLY A 214 -12.04 -13.12 3.10
CA GLY A 214 -13.50 -13.16 3.09
C GLY A 214 -14.13 -13.63 1.77
N SER A 215 -15.48 -13.81 1.81
CA SER A 215 -16.28 -14.31 0.69
C SER A 215 -16.23 -13.43 -0.55
N ASP A 216 -16.20 -12.10 -0.35
CA ASP A 216 -16.16 -11.13 -1.44
C ASP A 216 -14.86 -11.22 -2.22
N ALA A 217 -13.74 -11.43 -1.51
CA ALA A 217 -12.46 -11.71 -2.14
C ALA A 217 -12.52 -12.99 -2.96
N ALA A 218 -13.08 -14.09 -2.41
CA ALA A 218 -13.23 -15.36 -3.11
C ALA A 218 -14.07 -15.23 -4.39
N GLY A 219 -15.19 -14.48 -4.34
CA GLY A 219 -16.09 -14.25 -5.49
C GLY A 219 -15.51 -13.35 -6.58
N ALA A 220 -14.47 -12.59 -6.25
CA ALA A 220 -13.82 -11.68 -7.18
C ALA A 220 -12.50 -12.23 -7.77
N LEU A 221 -12.10 -13.45 -7.49
CA LEU A 221 -10.86 -14.04 -7.98
C LEU A 221 -10.92 -14.32 -9.49
N ILE A 222 -9.82 -14.02 -10.17
CA ILE A 222 -9.49 -14.41 -11.53
C ILE A 222 -8.28 -15.33 -11.45
N PRO A 223 -8.38 -16.59 -11.90
CA PRO A 223 -7.24 -17.51 -11.91
C PRO A 223 -6.21 -17.06 -12.95
N LEU A 224 -4.95 -17.35 -12.66
CA LEU A 224 -3.81 -16.99 -13.48
C LEU A 224 -2.94 -18.24 -13.67
N ASP A 225 -2.73 -18.63 -14.92
CA ASP A 225 -1.77 -19.68 -15.32
C ASP A 225 -1.10 -19.25 -16.62
N PHE A 226 0.15 -18.84 -16.52
CA PHE A 226 0.93 -18.29 -17.62
C PHE A 226 2.32 -18.93 -17.64
N TYR A 227 2.80 -19.29 -18.83
CA TYR A 227 4.15 -19.80 -19.05
C TYR A 227 4.86 -19.01 -20.14
N ASP A 228 6.04 -18.49 -19.83
CA ASP A 228 6.95 -17.87 -20.79
C ASP A 228 8.05 -18.88 -21.16
N ASP A 229 7.90 -19.51 -22.30
CA ASP A 229 8.81 -20.54 -22.82
C ASP A 229 10.24 -20.00 -23.06
N ALA A 230 10.36 -18.74 -23.48
CA ALA A 230 11.66 -18.12 -23.77
C ALA A 230 12.47 -17.82 -22.51
N ALA A 231 11.83 -17.58 -21.40
CA ALA A 231 12.45 -17.23 -20.12
C ALA A 231 12.39 -18.36 -19.09
N ASP A 232 11.65 -19.46 -19.39
CA ASP A 232 11.35 -20.55 -18.46
C ASP A 232 10.74 -20.00 -17.14
N ILE A 233 9.75 -19.09 -17.28
CA ILE A 233 9.04 -18.48 -16.16
C ILE A 233 7.60 -18.96 -16.16
N ARG A 234 7.18 -19.62 -15.07
CA ARG A 234 5.78 -19.96 -14.85
C ARG A 234 5.19 -19.07 -13.79
N ILE A 235 4.00 -18.52 -14.04
CA ILE A 235 3.26 -17.67 -13.12
C ILE A 235 1.86 -18.25 -12.95
N THR A 236 1.54 -18.64 -11.73
CA THR A 236 0.21 -19.15 -11.36
C THR A 236 -0.34 -18.35 -10.18
N GLY A 237 -1.60 -18.55 -9.82
CA GLY A 237 -2.22 -17.91 -8.68
C GLY A 237 -3.49 -17.16 -9.02
N TYR A 238 -3.75 -16.07 -8.33
CA TYR A 238 -5.00 -15.32 -8.44
C TYR A 238 -4.79 -13.82 -8.39
N ILE A 239 -5.59 -13.09 -9.15
CA ILE A 239 -5.75 -11.64 -9.08
C ILE A 239 -7.24 -11.31 -8.88
N SER A 240 -7.57 -10.11 -8.43
CA SER A 240 -8.97 -9.72 -8.29
C SER A 240 -9.52 -9.08 -9.56
N LYS A 241 -10.85 -9.18 -9.74
CA LYS A 241 -11.58 -8.33 -10.69
C LYS A 241 -11.35 -6.85 -10.36
N PRO A 242 -11.41 -5.94 -11.36
CA PRO A 242 -11.26 -4.49 -11.10
C PRO A 242 -12.29 -3.90 -10.12
N SER A 243 -13.39 -4.60 -9.87
CA SER A 243 -14.40 -4.21 -8.87
C SER A 243 -13.95 -4.39 -7.41
N LEU A 244 -12.93 -5.24 -7.16
CA LEU A 244 -12.36 -5.45 -5.84
C LEU A 244 -10.96 -4.83 -5.77
N ILE A 245 -10.87 -3.65 -5.18
CA ILE A 245 -9.63 -2.90 -4.98
C ILE A 245 -9.48 -2.51 -3.50
N ARG A 246 -8.25 -2.24 -3.09
CA ARG A 246 -7.91 -1.76 -1.75
C ARG A 246 -7.08 -0.49 -1.85
N SER A 247 -7.07 0.30 -0.79
CA SER A 247 -6.27 1.53 -0.68
C SER A 247 -4.76 1.26 -0.50
N SER A 248 -4.40 0.06 -0.05
CA SER A 248 -3.00 -0.34 0.16
C SER A 248 -2.68 -1.66 -0.56
N ARG A 249 -1.37 -2.01 -0.60
CA ARG A 249 -0.87 -3.26 -1.18
C ARG A 249 -0.85 -4.43 -0.19
N ALA A 250 -1.50 -4.34 0.95
CA ALA A 250 -1.51 -5.38 1.97
C ALA A 250 -2.04 -6.73 1.44
N TRP A 251 -2.91 -6.70 0.41
CA TRP A 251 -3.46 -7.89 -0.24
C TRP A 251 -2.64 -8.38 -1.45
N GLN A 252 -1.38 -7.96 -1.54
CA GLN A 252 -0.45 -8.42 -2.58
C GLN A 252 0.62 -9.31 -1.97
N THR A 253 0.64 -10.57 -2.37
CA THR A 253 1.63 -11.56 -1.93
C THR A 253 2.31 -12.18 -3.15
N TYR A 254 3.63 -12.12 -3.18
CA TYR A 254 4.45 -12.69 -4.25
C TYR A 254 5.29 -13.82 -3.70
N ILE A 255 5.17 -14.98 -4.31
CA ILE A 255 5.84 -16.23 -3.92
C ILE A 255 6.74 -16.63 -5.08
N VAL A 256 8.06 -16.60 -4.88
CA VAL A 256 9.05 -16.99 -5.89
C VAL A 256 9.79 -18.22 -5.41
N ASN A 257 9.70 -19.30 -6.16
CA ASN A 257 10.28 -20.60 -5.81
C ASN A 257 9.98 -21.02 -4.35
N GLY A 258 8.71 -20.84 -3.92
CA GLY A 258 8.23 -21.19 -2.58
C GLY A 258 8.57 -20.16 -1.47
N ARG A 259 9.23 -19.05 -1.78
CA ARG A 259 9.57 -17.99 -0.81
C ARG A 259 8.72 -16.76 -1.03
N THR A 260 8.16 -16.20 0.02
CA THR A 260 7.45 -14.92 -0.03
C THR A 260 8.45 -13.78 -0.10
N ILE A 261 8.30 -12.91 -1.11
CA ILE A 261 9.19 -11.78 -1.34
C ILE A 261 8.42 -10.47 -1.52
N GLN A 262 9.13 -9.37 -1.34
CA GLN A 262 8.71 -8.05 -1.79
C GLN A 262 9.54 -7.65 -3.01
N ASN A 263 8.89 -7.28 -4.12
CA ASN A 263 9.59 -6.85 -5.33
C ASN A 263 8.83 -5.73 -6.03
N ARG A 264 9.54 -4.63 -6.30
CA ARG A 264 8.96 -3.43 -6.93
C ARG A 264 8.61 -3.63 -8.40
N ALA A 265 9.36 -4.45 -9.12
CA ALA A 265 9.09 -4.70 -10.54
C ALA A 265 7.78 -5.49 -10.72
N ILE A 266 7.54 -6.51 -9.88
CA ILE A 266 6.29 -7.29 -9.86
C ILE A 266 5.12 -6.37 -9.53
N ALA A 267 5.22 -5.58 -8.45
CA ALA A 267 4.17 -4.65 -8.05
C ALA A 267 3.84 -3.63 -9.17
N LYS A 268 4.88 -3.06 -9.79
CA LYS A 268 4.72 -2.10 -10.90
C LYS A 268 4.10 -2.74 -12.15
N ALA A 269 4.38 -4.01 -12.43
CA ALA A 269 3.78 -4.72 -13.55
C ALA A 269 2.26 -4.86 -13.36
N ILE A 270 1.82 -5.25 -12.16
CA ILE A 270 0.40 -5.34 -11.79
C ILE A 270 -0.26 -3.96 -11.89
N ASP A 271 0.33 -2.93 -11.28
CA ASP A 271 -0.20 -1.56 -11.30
C ASP A 271 -0.39 -1.04 -12.73
N ASN A 272 0.56 -1.30 -13.63
CA ASN A 272 0.47 -0.83 -15.01
C ASN A 272 -0.71 -1.45 -15.77
N VAL A 273 -1.06 -2.71 -15.48
CA VAL A 273 -2.25 -3.35 -16.09
C VAL A 273 -3.53 -2.75 -15.54
N TYR A 274 -3.61 -2.54 -14.22
CA TYR A 274 -4.81 -2.02 -13.58
C TYR A 274 -4.99 -0.50 -13.72
N ARG A 275 -3.96 0.25 -14.12
CA ARG A 275 -3.96 1.73 -14.16
C ARG A 275 -5.16 2.36 -14.88
N SER A 276 -5.67 1.72 -15.94
CA SER A 276 -6.83 2.19 -16.70
C SER A 276 -8.17 1.61 -16.22
N LEU A 277 -8.13 0.68 -15.25
CA LEU A 277 -9.28 -0.10 -14.82
C LEU A 277 -9.75 0.26 -13.41
N VAL A 278 -8.87 0.89 -12.62
CA VAL A 278 -9.14 1.24 -11.22
C VAL A 278 -8.82 2.72 -10.95
N PRO A 279 -9.40 3.33 -9.90
CA PRO A 279 -9.04 4.67 -9.45
C PRO A 279 -7.54 4.80 -9.16
N LYS A 280 -7.00 6.01 -9.25
CA LYS A 280 -5.54 6.29 -9.09
C LYS A 280 -4.92 5.75 -7.79
N MET A 281 -5.72 5.57 -6.74
CA MET A 281 -5.28 5.11 -5.42
C MET A 281 -5.71 3.66 -5.12
N GLY A 282 -6.08 2.87 -6.14
CA GLY A 282 -6.58 1.51 -5.95
C GLY A 282 -5.53 0.44 -6.28
N PHE A 283 -5.42 -0.59 -5.42
CA PHE A 283 -4.57 -1.76 -5.60
C PHE A 283 -5.42 -3.04 -5.63
N PRO A 284 -5.23 -3.92 -6.63
CA PRO A 284 -5.93 -5.20 -6.67
C PRO A 284 -5.38 -6.18 -5.63
N LEU A 285 -6.19 -7.16 -5.21
CA LEU A 285 -5.67 -8.38 -4.61
C LEU A 285 -4.82 -9.11 -5.67
N ALA A 286 -3.65 -9.59 -5.27
CA ALA A 286 -2.78 -10.40 -6.13
C ALA A 286 -2.00 -11.41 -5.28
N VAL A 287 -2.22 -12.70 -5.49
CA VAL A 287 -1.41 -13.77 -4.92
C VAL A 287 -0.78 -14.51 -6.08
N LEU A 288 0.50 -14.22 -6.33
CA LEU A 288 1.24 -14.76 -7.47
C LEU A 288 2.28 -15.77 -7.00
N VAL A 289 2.24 -16.95 -7.59
CA VAL A 289 3.25 -18.00 -7.45
C VAL A 289 4.09 -18.03 -8.72
N ILE A 290 5.35 -17.65 -8.60
CA ILE A 290 6.28 -17.46 -9.71
C ILE A 290 7.38 -18.52 -9.58
N THR A 291 7.51 -19.36 -10.59
CA THR A 291 8.59 -20.32 -10.68
C THR A 291 9.59 -19.87 -11.74
N VAL A 292 10.86 -19.78 -11.35
CA VAL A 292 11.97 -19.35 -12.22
C VAL A 292 13.15 -20.29 -12.02
N PRO A 293 14.06 -20.42 -13.01
CA PRO A 293 15.30 -21.18 -12.84
C PRO A 293 16.13 -20.63 -11.68
N GLN A 294 16.63 -21.48 -10.79
CA GLN A 294 17.41 -21.05 -9.60
C GLN A 294 18.61 -20.20 -9.95
N ARG A 295 19.26 -20.45 -11.09
CA ARG A 295 20.43 -19.70 -11.58
C ARG A 295 20.15 -18.24 -11.90
N THR A 296 18.88 -17.85 -12.07
CA THR A 296 18.47 -16.47 -12.43
C THR A 296 18.13 -15.60 -11.23
N ILE A 297 18.26 -16.14 -10.02
CA ILE A 297 17.91 -15.46 -8.79
C ILE A 297 19.06 -15.50 -7.78
N ASP A 298 19.29 -14.38 -7.08
CA ASP A 298 20.13 -14.33 -5.89
C ASP A 298 19.24 -14.11 -4.66
N VAL A 299 19.27 -15.09 -3.75
CA VAL A 299 18.47 -15.11 -2.51
C VAL A 299 19.22 -14.48 -1.33
N ASN A 300 20.56 -14.35 -1.44
CA ASN A 300 21.40 -13.90 -0.33
C ASN A 300 21.61 -12.37 -0.29
N VAL A 301 20.57 -11.61 -0.58
CA VAL A 301 20.64 -10.13 -0.66
C VAL A 301 20.34 -9.48 0.69
N HIS A 302 19.46 -10.05 1.50
CA HIS A 302 19.03 -9.48 2.79
C HIS A 302 19.10 -10.54 3.92
N PRO A 303 19.52 -10.17 5.16
CA PRO A 303 19.61 -11.11 6.27
C PRO A 303 18.31 -11.88 6.56
N GLN A 304 17.15 -11.21 6.38
CA GLN A 304 15.82 -11.80 6.58
C GLN A 304 15.27 -12.48 5.32
N LYS A 305 16.01 -12.48 4.18
CA LYS A 305 15.63 -13.12 2.91
C LYS A 305 14.26 -12.66 2.34
N THR A 306 13.81 -11.47 2.71
CA THR A 306 12.55 -10.87 2.22
C THR A 306 12.71 -10.20 0.86
N GLU A 307 13.94 -9.93 0.44
CA GLU A 307 14.28 -9.38 -0.88
C GLU A 307 15.06 -10.41 -1.68
N MET A 308 14.73 -10.52 -2.95
CA MET A 308 15.38 -11.38 -3.92
C MET A 308 15.77 -10.55 -5.12
N LYS A 309 17.00 -10.70 -5.59
CA LYS A 309 17.48 -10.02 -6.78
C LYS A 309 17.36 -10.96 -7.98
N PHE A 310 16.68 -10.51 -9.01
CA PHE A 310 16.63 -11.20 -10.30
C PHE A 310 17.79 -10.76 -11.18
N GLU A 311 18.34 -11.68 -11.95
CA GLU A 311 19.36 -11.37 -12.95
C GLU A 311 18.84 -10.37 -13.99
N ASP A 312 17.57 -10.52 -14.40
CA ASP A 312 16.85 -9.63 -15.31
C ASP A 312 15.46 -9.29 -14.79
N GLU A 313 15.35 -8.18 -14.05
CA GLU A 313 14.05 -7.68 -13.55
C GLU A 313 13.10 -7.29 -14.68
N GLY A 314 13.63 -6.90 -15.85
CA GLY A 314 12.83 -6.54 -17.00
C GLY A 314 12.06 -7.72 -17.58
N ARG A 315 12.64 -8.93 -17.55
CA ARG A 315 11.95 -10.16 -17.97
C ARG A 315 10.83 -10.52 -17.01
N ILE A 316 11.08 -10.47 -15.70
CA ILE A 316 10.05 -10.72 -14.68
C ILE A 316 8.90 -9.72 -14.83
N PHE A 317 9.22 -8.43 -15.00
CA PHE A 317 8.21 -7.40 -15.24
C PHE A 317 7.33 -7.73 -16.47
N LYS A 318 7.94 -8.08 -17.60
CA LYS A 318 7.23 -8.39 -18.84
C LYS A 318 6.34 -9.64 -18.69
N ALA A 319 6.87 -10.69 -18.05
CA ALA A 319 6.14 -11.93 -17.82
C ALA A 319 4.92 -11.69 -16.92
N VAL A 320 5.09 -11.00 -15.79
CA VAL A 320 3.98 -10.66 -14.87
C VAL A 320 2.96 -9.74 -15.55
N TYR A 321 3.42 -8.72 -16.28
CA TYR A 321 2.53 -7.81 -17.00
C TYR A 321 1.64 -8.56 -18.00
N LYS A 322 2.25 -9.46 -18.80
CA LYS A 322 1.52 -10.26 -19.80
C LYS A 322 0.55 -11.23 -19.13
N ALA A 323 1.00 -11.95 -18.10
CA ALA A 323 0.18 -12.90 -17.35
C ALA A 323 -1.09 -12.25 -16.78
N VAL A 324 -0.93 -11.09 -16.10
CA VAL A 324 -2.04 -10.34 -15.51
C VAL A 324 -2.97 -9.77 -16.59
N LEU A 325 -2.42 -9.24 -17.68
CA LEU A 325 -3.21 -8.69 -18.79
C LEU A 325 -4.05 -9.76 -19.49
N ASP A 326 -3.46 -10.94 -19.76
CA ASP A 326 -4.14 -12.05 -20.42
C ASP A 326 -5.26 -12.61 -19.52
N ALA A 327 -5.03 -12.73 -18.21
CA ALA A 327 -6.04 -13.18 -17.25
C ALA A 327 -7.24 -12.23 -17.19
N ILE A 328 -7.01 -10.91 -17.13
CA ILE A 328 -8.10 -9.92 -17.11
C ILE A 328 -8.88 -9.94 -18.41
N ARG A 329 -8.21 -10.08 -19.56
CA ARG A 329 -8.87 -10.14 -20.88
C ARG A 329 -9.73 -11.40 -21.01
N SER A 330 -9.24 -12.54 -20.55
CA SER A 330 -10.00 -13.81 -20.55
C SER A 330 -11.26 -13.68 -19.69
N ALA A 331 -11.14 -13.15 -18.48
CA ALA A 331 -12.27 -12.95 -17.58
C ALA A 331 -13.30 -11.95 -18.12
N ALA A 332 -12.88 -10.94 -18.88
CA ALA A 332 -13.78 -10.00 -19.55
C ALA A 332 -14.54 -10.68 -20.73
N GLY A 333 -13.90 -11.60 -21.44
CA GLY A 333 -14.53 -12.39 -22.50
C GLY A 333 -15.58 -13.40 -22.02
N GLU A 334 -15.38 -14.00 -20.85
CA GLU A 334 -16.33 -14.93 -20.25
C GLU A 334 -17.62 -14.24 -19.74
N THR A 335 -17.52 -12.97 -19.33
CA THR A 335 -18.69 -12.20 -18.85
C THR A 335 -19.57 -11.73 -20.00
N THR A 336 -19.03 -11.65 -21.21
CA THR A 336 -19.77 -11.35 -22.46
C THR A 336 -19.90 -12.63 -23.27
N GLY A 337 -20.86 -13.48 -22.94
CA GLY A 337 -21.28 -14.62 -23.77
C GLY A 337 -21.90 -14.21 -25.12
N ILE A 338 -21.42 -13.09 -25.69
CA ILE A 338 -21.66 -12.61 -27.02
C ILE A 338 -20.29 -12.31 -27.61
N ALA A 339 -19.75 -13.25 -28.38
CA ALA A 339 -18.70 -12.97 -29.34
C ALA A 339 -19.25 -12.01 -30.39
N ALA A 340 -19.42 -10.75 -30.03
CA ALA A 340 -19.59 -9.68 -30.98
C ALA A 340 -18.18 -9.28 -31.39
N ALA A 341 -17.81 -9.63 -32.61
CA ALA A 341 -16.74 -8.96 -33.32
C ALA A 341 -16.95 -7.45 -33.10
N VAL A 342 -16.09 -6.83 -32.32
CA VAL A 342 -16.07 -5.36 -32.26
C VAL A 342 -15.47 -4.90 -33.57
N GLU A 343 -16.33 -4.85 -34.59
CA GLU A 343 -16.07 -3.98 -35.75
C GLU A 343 -15.88 -2.58 -35.16
N LYS A 344 -14.69 -2.02 -35.40
CA LYS A 344 -14.42 -0.60 -35.12
C LYS A 344 -15.56 0.20 -35.73
N PRO A 345 -16.29 1.04 -34.97
CA PRO A 345 -17.32 1.87 -35.55
C PRO A 345 -16.67 2.73 -36.63
N LYS A 346 -16.96 2.43 -37.88
CA LYS A 346 -16.72 3.34 -38.99
C LYS A 346 -17.74 4.44 -38.81
N PHE A 347 -17.34 5.56 -38.23
CA PHE A 347 -18.14 6.78 -38.28
C PHE A 347 -18.22 7.21 -39.74
N HIS A 348 -19.32 6.87 -40.41
CA HIS A 348 -19.73 7.52 -41.63
C HIS A 348 -20.32 8.88 -41.22
N TYR A 349 -19.57 9.93 -41.46
CA TYR A 349 -20.13 11.27 -41.54
C TYR A 349 -20.85 11.37 -42.86
N GLU A 350 -22.16 11.13 -42.90
CA GLU A 350 -23.01 11.69 -43.95
C GLU A 350 -23.14 13.19 -43.67
N ALA A 351 -22.49 13.98 -44.50
CA ALA A 351 -22.70 15.41 -44.53
C ALA A 351 -24.15 15.66 -44.96
N MET A 352 -25.02 16.02 -43.99
CA MET A 352 -26.32 16.60 -44.34
C MET A 352 -26.10 17.91 -45.12
N PRO A 353 -26.63 18.06 -46.33
CA PRO A 353 -26.58 19.34 -47.03
C PRO A 353 -27.44 20.33 -46.24
N LEU A 354 -26.83 21.38 -45.71
CA LEU A 354 -27.52 22.55 -45.21
C LEU A 354 -28.08 23.29 -46.41
N ASP A 355 -29.39 23.19 -46.58
CA ASP A 355 -30.14 24.02 -47.53
C ASP A 355 -30.19 25.46 -47.00
N VAL A 356 -29.35 26.33 -47.57
CA VAL A 356 -29.27 27.77 -47.26
C VAL A 356 -30.17 28.54 -48.25
N SER A 357 -31.44 28.29 -48.16
CA SER A 357 -32.43 29.14 -48.91
C SER A 357 -33.57 29.57 -47.99
N ALA A 358 -33.27 30.48 -47.05
CA ALA A 358 -34.30 31.38 -46.52
C ALA A 358 -33.63 32.67 -46.03
N SER A 359 -33.68 33.69 -46.86
CA SER A 359 -33.50 35.09 -46.43
C SER A 359 -34.69 35.55 -45.61
N PRO A 360 -34.48 36.29 -44.54
CA PRO A 360 -35.31 37.43 -44.25
C PRO A 360 -34.49 38.72 -44.14
N ALA A 361 -35.19 39.73 -44.62
CA ALA A 361 -34.83 41.10 -44.91
C ALA A 361 -34.27 41.91 -43.71
N SER A 362 -33.24 42.68 -44.04
CA SER A 362 -32.94 44.07 -43.67
C SER A 362 -33.35 44.66 -42.33
N ALA A 363 -32.34 45.09 -41.56
CA ALA A 363 -32.21 46.46 -41.02
C ALA A 363 -30.75 46.75 -40.64
N PRO A 364 -30.29 47.99 -40.76
CA PRO A 364 -28.88 48.35 -40.87
C PRO A 364 -28.31 48.88 -39.57
N PHE A 365 -27.10 48.48 -39.25
CA PHE A 365 -26.21 49.33 -38.46
C PHE A 365 -24.76 49.15 -38.94
N ALA A 366 -24.28 50.19 -39.58
CA ALA A 366 -22.91 50.33 -40.03
C ALA A 366 -22.03 50.91 -38.94
N ALA A 367 -20.89 50.28 -38.68
CA ALA A 367 -19.67 50.95 -38.27
C ALA A 367 -18.44 50.10 -38.67
N PRO A 368 -17.39 50.66 -39.21
CA PRO A 368 -16.29 49.92 -39.83
C PRO A 368 -15.22 49.59 -38.79
N LEU A 369 -14.85 48.34 -38.67
CA LEU A 369 -13.61 47.92 -38.02
C LEU A 369 -12.54 47.58 -39.06
N ARG A 370 -11.45 48.32 -38.97
CA ARG A 370 -10.25 48.21 -39.81
C ARG A 370 -9.57 46.87 -39.63
N GLY A 371 -9.22 46.28 -40.76
CA GLY A 371 -8.01 45.53 -41.10
C GLY A 371 -7.48 44.49 -40.12
N TYR A 372 -7.83 43.23 -40.37
CA TYR A 372 -6.99 42.11 -39.92
C TYR A 372 -6.29 41.51 -41.13
N ALA A 373 -4.95 41.26 -40.97
CA ALA A 373 -4.12 40.63 -41.97
C ALA A 373 -4.64 39.23 -42.29
N ALA A 374 -4.51 38.82 -43.55
CA ALA A 374 -4.93 37.54 -44.07
C ALA A 374 -4.25 36.38 -43.27
N PRO A 375 -4.98 35.31 -42.94
CA PRO A 375 -4.39 34.15 -42.33
C PRO A 375 -3.48 33.42 -43.34
N LEU A 376 -2.32 32.99 -42.89
CA LEU A 376 -1.40 32.11 -43.62
C LEU A 376 -2.11 30.81 -44.02
N PRO A 377 -1.87 30.27 -45.22
CA PRO A 377 -2.48 29.02 -45.64
C PRO A 377 -2.10 27.87 -44.75
N ARG A 378 -3.07 27.11 -44.29
CA ARG A 378 -2.87 25.86 -43.54
C ARG A 378 -2.68 24.71 -44.55
N PRO A 379 -1.74 23.76 -44.28
CA PRO A 379 -1.59 22.58 -45.13
C PRO A 379 -2.87 21.76 -45.10
N GLN A 380 -3.34 21.35 -46.28
CA GLN A 380 -4.62 20.66 -46.47
C GLN A 380 -4.50 19.13 -46.40
N THR A 381 -3.28 18.57 -46.36
CA THR A 381 -3.04 17.13 -46.24
C THR A 381 -1.89 16.80 -45.31
N VAL A 382 -1.94 15.62 -44.73
CA VAL A 382 -0.84 15.08 -43.86
C VAL A 382 0.47 14.97 -44.67
N HIS A 383 0.40 14.78 -46.00
CA HIS A 383 1.57 14.68 -46.87
C HIS A 383 2.28 16.03 -47.06
N GLU A 384 1.55 17.13 -47.15
CA GLU A 384 2.10 18.50 -47.18
C GLU A 384 2.72 18.90 -45.85
N ALA A 385 2.13 18.49 -44.73
CA ALA A 385 2.69 18.72 -43.39
C ALA A 385 4.02 17.97 -43.18
N LEU A 386 4.16 16.77 -43.76
CA LEU A 386 5.39 15.98 -43.70
C LEU A 386 6.48 16.50 -44.64
N GLN A 387 6.13 17.17 -45.78
CA GLN A 387 7.09 17.84 -46.66
C GLN A 387 7.66 19.13 -46.05
N TRP A 388 6.89 19.81 -45.19
CA TRP A 388 7.37 20.97 -44.44
C TRP A 388 8.33 20.58 -43.28
N ALA A 389 8.27 19.36 -42.82
CA ALA A 389 9.18 18.78 -41.82
C ALA A 389 10.44 18.14 -42.45
N GLY A 390 10.80 18.56 -43.68
CA GLY A 390 11.90 17.99 -44.46
C GLY A 390 13.26 18.12 -43.78
N THR A 391 13.64 17.10 -43.07
CA THR A 391 15.02 16.56 -43.02
C THR A 391 14.98 15.14 -42.47
N ARG A 392 15.53 14.17 -43.18
CA ARG A 392 15.77 12.83 -42.68
C ARG A 392 16.70 12.96 -41.46
N VAL A 393 16.15 12.70 -40.27
CA VAL A 393 16.92 12.62 -39.03
C VAL A 393 17.55 11.25 -38.97
N ASP A 394 18.88 11.18 -39.02
CA ASP A 394 19.65 9.98 -38.75
C ASP A 394 19.47 9.62 -37.26
N LEU A 395 19.03 8.39 -36.97
CA LEU A 395 18.69 7.93 -35.62
C LEU A 395 19.85 8.01 -34.59
N ARG A 396 21.11 8.08 -35.08
CA ARG A 396 22.26 8.27 -34.22
C ARG A 396 22.43 9.71 -33.74
N THR A 397 22.15 10.68 -34.62
CA THR A 397 22.15 12.13 -34.27
C THR A 397 21.00 12.50 -33.37
N ALA A 398 19.88 11.77 -33.42
CA ALA A 398 18.73 12.01 -32.54
C ALA A 398 19.01 11.55 -31.08
N GLN A 399 19.80 10.49 -30.88
CA GLN A 399 20.18 10.06 -29.54
C GLN A 399 21.17 11.02 -28.86
N ASP A 400 22.13 11.54 -29.62
CA ASP A 400 23.08 12.54 -29.12
C ASP A 400 22.39 13.88 -28.84
N ALA A 401 21.46 14.31 -29.70
CA ALA A 401 20.67 15.52 -29.48
C ALA A 401 19.72 15.41 -28.26
N VAL A 402 19.17 14.23 -27.98
CA VAL A 402 18.36 13.99 -26.77
C VAL A 402 19.23 14.00 -25.51
N GLN A 403 20.47 13.53 -25.62
CA GLN A 403 21.42 13.58 -24.52
C GLN A 403 21.90 15.01 -24.25
N GLU A 404 22.19 15.79 -25.29
CA GLU A 404 22.52 17.21 -25.17
C GLU A 404 21.32 18.05 -24.68
N ALA A 405 20.11 17.79 -25.16
CA ALA A 405 18.90 18.45 -24.69
C ALA A 405 18.63 18.17 -23.21
N ARG A 406 18.83 16.91 -22.75
CA ARG A 406 18.74 16.56 -21.32
C ARG A 406 19.81 17.23 -20.48
N THR A 407 20.99 17.47 -21.02
CA THR A 407 22.08 18.18 -20.33
C THR A 407 21.81 19.67 -20.29
N GLN A 408 21.25 20.24 -21.36
CA GLN A 408 20.82 21.65 -21.42
C GLN A 408 19.56 21.89 -20.58
N GLU A 409 18.58 20.96 -20.55
CA GLU A 409 17.47 21.05 -19.59
C GLU A 409 17.95 20.99 -18.14
N ARG A 410 18.91 20.14 -17.79
CA ARG A 410 19.51 20.15 -16.44
C ARG A 410 20.23 21.44 -16.11
N ALA A 411 20.89 22.07 -17.09
CA ALA A 411 21.53 23.36 -16.90
C ALA A 411 20.52 24.52 -16.87
N ALA A 412 19.45 24.43 -17.66
CA ALA A 412 18.37 25.43 -17.66
C ALA A 412 17.50 25.35 -16.39
N PHE A 413 17.35 24.15 -15.78
CA PHE A 413 16.70 24.00 -14.48
C PHE A 413 17.59 24.41 -13.29
N ALA A 414 18.90 24.60 -13.51
CA ALA A 414 19.78 25.13 -12.48
C ALA A 414 19.67 26.67 -12.31
N ASP A 415 19.16 27.39 -13.33
CA ASP A 415 18.97 28.83 -13.34
C ASP A 415 17.50 29.29 -13.34
N VAL A 416 16.55 28.39 -13.11
CA VAL A 416 15.19 28.80 -12.73
C VAL A 416 15.31 29.37 -11.32
N PRO A 417 15.06 30.66 -11.10
CA PRO A 417 15.00 31.19 -9.74
C PRO A 417 14.00 30.31 -9.01
N SER A 418 14.45 29.70 -7.91
CA SER A 418 13.63 28.91 -6.99
C SER A 418 12.27 29.55 -6.93
N ALA A 419 11.20 28.78 -7.12
CA ALA A 419 9.85 29.25 -6.90
C ALA A 419 9.89 30.09 -5.62
N PRO A 420 9.29 31.29 -5.58
CA PRO A 420 9.41 32.16 -4.43
C PRO A 420 9.18 31.30 -3.21
N GLN A 421 10.23 31.16 -2.40
CA GLN A 421 10.15 30.49 -1.12
C GLN A 421 8.92 31.08 -0.47
N ALA A 422 7.96 30.23 -0.10
CA ALA A 422 6.81 30.65 0.66
C ALA A 422 7.36 31.56 1.75
N ALA A 423 6.98 32.81 1.71
CA ALA A 423 7.46 33.83 2.64
C ALA A 423 7.15 33.30 4.03
N GLN A 424 8.20 32.87 4.72
CA GLN A 424 8.12 32.53 6.13
C GLN A 424 7.92 33.87 6.84
N GLY A 425 6.74 34.07 7.40
CA GLY A 425 6.50 35.08 8.41
C GLY A 425 6.24 36.49 7.89
N ASP A 426 5.11 36.68 7.23
CA ASP A 426 4.29 37.86 7.41
C ASP A 426 2.86 37.38 7.62
N ASP A 427 2.24 37.92 8.65
CA ASP A 427 0.84 37.72 9.04
C ASP A 427 -0.06 38.25 7.89
N ILE A 428 -0.18 37.45 6.81
CA ILE A 428 -1.01 37.79 5.66
C ILE A 428 -2.43 37.38 6.00
N SER A 429 -3.09 38.21 6.81
CA SER A 429 -4.54 38.22 6.87
C SER A 429 -5.04 38.46 5.44
N MET A 430 -5.88 37.53 4.92
CA MET A 430 -6.58 37.72 3.65
C MET A 430 -7.64 38.81 3.85
N GLU A 431 -7.27 40.07 3.95
CA GLU A 431 -8.20 41.18 4.17
C GLU A 431 -9.07 41.51 2.97
N GLU A 432 -8.63 41.15 1.76
CA GLU A 432 -9.33 41.48 0.54
C GLU A 432 -10.33 40.39 0.13
N ARG A 433 -11.58 40.80 -0.15
CA ARG A 433 -12.61 39.93 -0.69
C ARG A 433 -12.29 39.52 -2.12
N MET A 434 -12.18 38.22 -2.38
CA MET A 434 -12.04 37.67 -3.73
C MET A 434 -13.40 37.54 -4.39
N LEU A 435 -13.53 38.07 -5.62
CA LEU A 435 -14.74 37.93 -6.43
C LEU A 435 -14.50 36.88 -7.49
N PRO A 436 -15.27 35.78 -7.52
CA PRO A 436 -15.11 34.77 -8.55
C PRO A 436 -15.55 35.31 -9.91
N ILE A 437 -14.75 35.04 -10.93
CA ILE A 437 -15.03 35.39 -12.34
C ILE A 437 -15.65 34.17 -13.05
N GLY A 438 -15.18 32.97 -12.72
CA GLY A 438 -15.62 31.72 -13.32
C GLY A 438 -14.68 30.57 -13.00
N GLN A 439 -14.94 29.46 -13.66
CA GLN A 439 -14.22 28.20 -13.47
C GLN A 439 -13.53 27.77 -14.78
N VAL A 440 -12.33 27.25 -14.68
CA VAL A 440 -11.56 26.72 -15.81
C VAL A 440 -11.36 25.22 -15.59
N ASP A 441 -11.64 24.41 -16.62
CA ASP A 441 -11.51 22.95 -16.62
C ASP A 441 -12.28 22.27 -15.46
N LEU A 442 -13.37 22.91 -15.01
CA LEU A 442 -14.18 22.46 -13.85
C LEU A 442 -13.31 22.09 -12.62
N THR A 443 -12.14 22.70 -12.51
CA THR A 443 -11.10 22.38 -11.51
C THR A 443 -10.55 23.62 -10.83
N TYR A 444 -10.35 24.71 -11.59
CA TYR A 444 -9.73 25.93 -11.09
C TYR A 444 -10.71 27.09 -11.08
N ILE A 445 -10.88 27.74 -9.94
CA ILE A 445 -11.66 28.96 -9.82
C ILE A 445 -10.75 30.14 -10.15
N ILE A 446 -11.20 30.99 -11.06
CA ILE A 446 -10.57 32.28 -11.36
C ILE A 446 -11.29 33.34 -10.57
N ALA A 447 -10.55 34.09 -9.77
CA ALA A 447 -11.08 35.18 -8.95
C ALA A 447 -10.20 36.44 -9.04
N GLN A 448 -10.78 37.59 -8.74
CA GLN A 448 -10.07 38.86 -8.68
C GLN A 448 -10.34 39.61 -7.37
N SER A 449 -9.37 40.38 -6.93
CA SER A 449 -9.54 41.39 -5.88
C SER A 449 -8.71 42.60 -6.26
N ALA A 450 -9.31 43.78 -6.29
CA ALA A 450 -8.66 45.01 -6.73
C ALA A 450 -7.83 44.84 -8.03
N ALA A 451 -6.50 44.84 -7.95
CA ALA A 451 -5.58 44.70 -9.06
C ALA A 451 -4.87 43.33 -9.12
N THR A 452 -5.41 42.34 -8.41
CA THR A 452 -4.80 40.99 -8.28
C THR A 452 -5.68 39.92 -8.87
N LEU A 453 -5.08 39.03 -9.67
CA LEU A 453 -5.70 37.83 -10.20
C LEU A 453 -5.34 36.64 -9.29
N TYR A 454 -6.33 35.84 -8.96
CA TYR A 454 -6.18 34.60 -8.20
C TYR A 454 -6.61 33.41 -9.05
N ILE A 455 -5.85 32.32 -8.96
CA ILE A 455 -6.20 31.01 -9.47
C ILE A 455 -6.25 30.07 -8.28
N ILE A 456 -7.41 29.49 -8.03
CA ILE A 456 -7.66 28.66 -6.84
C ILE A 456 -8.00 27.24 -7.29
N ASP A 457 -7.29 26.24 -6.77
CA ASP A 457 -7.64 24.82 -6.92
C ASP A 457 -8.84 24.53 -6.01
N GLN A 458 -10.03 24.26 -6.61
CA GLN A 458 -11.28 24.04 -5.87
C GLN A 458 -11.21 22.85 -4.91
N HIS A 459 -10.52 21.77 -5.33
CA HIS A 459 -10.35 20.57 -4.50
C HIS A 459 -9.45 20.87 -3.30
N ALA A 460 -8.25 21.40 -3.54
CA ALA A 460 -7.29 21.73 -2.49
C ALA A 460 -7.83 22.80 -1.50
N ALA A 461 -8.62 23.76 -2.00
CA ALA A 461 -9.28 24.77 -1.17
C ALA A 461 -10.34 24.14 -0.27
N HIS A 462 -11.22 23.29 -0.80
CA HIS A 462 -12.26 22.64 0.00
C HIS A 462 -11.69 21.62 0.98
N GLU A 463 -10.64 20.89 0.58
CA GLU A 463 -9.88 20.01 1.47
C GLU A 463 -9.33 20.77 2.69
N ARG A 464 -8.75 21.96 2.50
CA ARG A 464 -8.28 22.81 3.60
C ARG A 464 -9.41 23.26 4.52
N ILE A 465 -10.52 23.70 3.96
CA ILE A 465 -11.70 24.13 4.73
C ILE A 465 -12.22 22.98 5.62
N LEU A 466 -12.42 21.81 5.03
CA LEU A 466 -12.92 20.65 5.77
C LEU A 466 -11.95 20.18 6.84
N PHE A 467 -10.64 20.15 6.53
CA PHE A 467 -9.62 19.77 7.50
C PHE A 467 -9.61 20.69 8.72
N ASP A 468 -9.64 21.99 8.52
CA ASP A 468 -9.66 22.97 9.63
C ASP A 468 -10.99 22.89 10.40
N ARG A 469 -12.12 22.68 9.71
CA ARG A 469 -13.44 22.49 10.34
C ARG A 469 -13.46 21.26 11.23
N PHE A 470 -13.00 20.10 10.75
CA PHE A 470 -12.95 18.87 11.53
C PHE A 470 -11.93 18.94 12.67
N SER A 471 -10.79 19.58 12.44
CA SER A 471 -9.76 19.75 13.47
C SER A 471 -10.20 20.64 14.63
N ALA A 472 -11.08 21.60 14.38
CA ALA A 472 -11.65 22.47 15.42
C ALA A 472 -12.65 21.74 16.35
N GLN A 473 -13.15 20.57 15.97
CA GLN A 473 -14.10 19.78 16.76
C GLN A 473 -13.36 18.95 17.82
N THR A 474 -13.18 19.47 19.03
CA THR A 474 -12.43 18.79 20.12
C THR A 474 -13.22 17.65 20.76
N ASP A 475 -14.54 17.75 20.83
CA ASP A 475 -15.45 16.81 21.51
C ASP A 475 -15.98 15.70 20.59
N GLY A 476 -15.42 15.56 19.40
CA GLY A 476 -15.84 14.64 18.34
C GLY A 476 -16.53 15.35 17.18
N ILE A 477 -16.42 14.75 15.99
CA ILE A 477 -17.03 15.29 14.77
C ILE A 477 -18.52 14.96 14.79
N PRO A 478 -19.42 15.94 14.55
CA PRO A 478 -20.87 15.70 14.52
C PRO A 478 -21.24 14.62 13.51
N SER A 479 -22.00 13.63 13.96
CA SER A 479 -22.49 12.53 13.12
C SER A 479 -23.96 12.72 12.73
N GLN A 480 -24.35 12.03 11.66
CA GLN A 480 -25.74 11.89 11.21
C GLN A 480 -26.11 10.42 11.15
N GLN A 481 -27.33 10.10 11.59
CA GLN A 481 -27.87 8.75 11.50
C GLN A 481 -28.16 8.36 10.05
N MET A 482 -27.78 7.14 9.69
CA MET A 482 -28.09 6.58 8.38
C MET A 482 -29.51 6.01 8.38
N LEU A 483 -30.33 6.38 7.38
CA LEU A 483 -31.66 5.80 7.19
C LEU A 483 -31.60 4.31 6.87
N VAL A 484 -30.61 3.89 6.12
CA VAL A 484 -30.31 2.49 5.82
C VAL A 484 -28.88 2.20 6.28
N HIS A 485 -28.76 1.35 7.28
CA HIS A 485 -27.47 0.99 7.83
C HIS A 485 -26.67 0.16 6.81
N ALA A 486 -25.41 0.48 6.62
CA ALA A 486 -24.50 -0.30 5.79
C ALA A 486 -23.89 -1.45 6.60
N ILE A 487 -23.84 -2.65 6.00
CA ILE A 487 -23.15 -3.80 6.57
C ILE A 487 -21.78 -3.91 5.90
N LEU A 488 -20.74 -3.69 6.68
CA LEU A 488 -19.36 -3.67 6.23
C LEU A 488 -18.63 -4.94 6.71
N SER A 489 -18.02 -5.67 5.79
CA SER A 489 -17.18 -6.82 6.12
C SER A 489 -15.72 -6.43 5.98
N PHE A 490 -14.92 -6.79 6.98
CA PHE A 490 -13.51 -6.46 7.07
C PHE A 490 -12.66 -7.74 7.11
N ASP A 491 -11.38 -7.63 6.74
CA ASP A 491 -10.46 -8.72 6.99
C ASP A 491 -10.10 -8.81 8.49
N ALA A 492 -9.39 -9.88 8.86
CA ALA A 492 -9.04 -10.12 10.27
C ALA A 492 -8.21 -8.99 10.88
N HIS A 493 -7.35 -8.36 10.09
CA HIS A 493 -6.48 -7.28 10.50
C HIS A 493 -7.24 -5.95 10.61
N GLU A 494 -8.08 -5.63 9.62
CA GLU A 494 -8.95 -4.45 9.63
C GLU A 494 -9.93 -4.51 10.83
N ALA A 495 -10.55 -5.68 11.06
CA ALA A 495 -11.47 -5.86 12.18
C ALA A 495 -10.79 -5.67 13.54
N GLN A 496 -9.58 -6.20 13.70
CA GLN A 496 -8.78 -5.99 14.90
C GLN A 496 -8.45 -4.51 15.13
N TYR A 497 -8.06 -3.78 14.06
CA TYR A 497 -7.80 -2.33 14.16
C TYR A 497 -9.04 -1.53 14.55
N ILE A 498 -10.22 -1.88 14.02
CA ILE A 498 -11.49 -1.23 14.41
C ILE A 498 -11.75 -1.42 15.91
N GLU A 499 -11.58 -2.64 16.43
CA GLU A 499 -11.80 -2.92 17.86
C GLU A 499 -10.80 -2.18 18.76
N GLU A 500 -9.53 -2.16 18.38
CA GLU A 500 -8.48 -1.48 19.16
C GLU A 500 -8.59 0.04 19.12
N ASN A 501 -9.26 0.60 18.09
CA ASN A 501 -9.41 2.04 17.89
C ASN A 501 -10.88 2.49 17.78
N ALA A 502 -11.80 1.79 18.41
CA ALA A 502 -13.24 2.10 18.34
C ALA A 502 -13.53 3.56 18.76
N GLU A 503 -12.90 4.04 19.82
CA GLU A 503 -13.02 5.44 20.29
C GLU A 503 -12.56 6.45 19.23
N LEU A 504 -11.57 6.12 18.40
CA LEU A 504 -11.11 6.98 17.32
C LEU A 504 -12.20 7.11 16.25
N PHE A 505 -12.81 6.01 15.84
CA PHE A 505 -13.89 6.03 14.85
C PHE A 505 -15.11 6.81 15.36
N ASP A 506 -15.47 6.65 16.64
CA ASP A 506 -16.53 7.44 17.29
C ASP A 506 -16.19 8.94 17.30
N GLN A 507 -14.94 9.32 17.65
CA GLN A 507 -14.46 10.70 17.60
C GLN A 507 -14.44 11.29 16.18
N LEU A 508 -14.25 10.45 15.16
CA LEU A 508 -14.33 10.84 13.76
C LEU A 508 -15.77 10.86 13.22
N GLY A 509 -16.77 10.50 14.05
CA GLY A 509 -18.19 10.50 13.69
C GLY A 509 -18.67 9.25 12.94
N PHE A 510 -17.89 8.16 12.93
CA PHE A 510 -18.29 6.86 12.40
C PHE A 510 -18.69 5.94 13.54
N HIS A 511 -19.98 5.61 13.65
CA HIS A 511 -20.44 4.67 14.66
C HIS A 511 -20.58 3.26 14.08
N LEU A 512 -19.72 2.34 14.55
CA LEU A 512 -19.59 0.97 14.06
C LEU A 512 -20.05 -0.02 15.15
N GLU A 513 -21.15 -0.71 14.92
CA GLU A 513 -21.67 -1.77 15.81
C GLU A 513 -21.25 -3.15 15.29
N ALA A 514 -20.73 -4.02 16.15
CA ALA A 514 -20.41 -5.39 15.77
C ALA A 514 -21.71 -6.15 15.38
N ALA A 515 -21.74 -6.69 14.16
CA ALA A 515 -22.87 -7.44 13.61
C ALA A 515 -22.53 -8.92 13.33
N GLY A 516 -21.25 -9.30 13.48
CA GLY A 516 -20.74 -10.65 13.29
C GLY A 516 -19.25 -10.71 13.59
N GLU A 517 -18.59 -11.84 13.31
CA GLU A 517 -17.20 -12.08 13.69
C GLU A 517 -16.21 -11.06 13.07
N ARG A 518 -16.46 -10.60 11.84
CA ARG A 518 -15.66 -9.60 11.12
C ARG A 518 -16.57 -8.62 10.36
N THR A 519 -17.79 -8.47 10.85
CA THR A 519 -18.82 -7.71 10.18
C THR A 519 -19.34 -6.64 11.14
N TYR A 520 -19.41 -5.42 10.65
CA TYR A 520 -19.86 -4.27 11.41
C TYR A 520 -21.03 -3.60 10.71
N ARG A 521 -21.95 -3.07 11.51
CA ARG A 521 -23.04 -2.23 11.04
C ARG A 521 -22.61 -0.79 11.23
N LEU A 522 -22.55 -0.02 10.16
CA LEU A 522 -22.35 1.43 10.20
C LEU A 522 -23.72 2.09 10.40
N THR A 523 -23.92 2.70 11.56
CA THR A 523 -25.20 3.33 11.95
C THR A 523 -25.18 4.84 11.80
N GLU A 524 -24.01 5.47 11.97
CA GLU A 524 -23.82 6.91 11.83
C GLU A 524 -22.57 7.24 11.01
N THR A 525 -22.63 8.36 10.30
CA THR A 525 -21.49 8.91 9.53
C THR A 525 -21.33 10.39 9.86
N PRO A 526 -20.13 10.98 9.67
CA PRO A 526 -19.93 12.41 9.83
C PRO A 526 -20.93 13.22 8.97
N ALA A 527 -21.48 14.30 9.52
CA ALA A 527 -22.54 15.06 8.87
C ALA A 527 -22.11 15.72 7.53
N ASP A 528 -20.81 16.09 7.43
CA ASP A 528 -20.23 16.71 6.23
C ASP A 528 -19.65 15.67 5.22
N VAL A 529 -19.86 14.37 5.44
CA VAL A 529 -19.37 13.27 4.60
C VAL A 529 -20.52 12.63 3.84
N PRO A 530 -20.46 12.49 2.50
CA PRO A 530 -21.44 11.72 1.75
C PRO A 530 -21.48 10.26 2.23
N THR A 531 -22.67 9.72 2.45
CA THR A 531 -22.84 8.35 2.98
C THR A 531 -22.24 7.27 2.08
N GLU A 532 -22.21 7.49 0.75
CA GLU A 532 -21.60 6.60 -0.23
C GLU A 532 -20.07 6.54 -0.12
N GLU A 533 -19.43 7.57 0.42
CA GLU A 533 -17.98 7.62 0.60
C GLU A 533 -17.54 7.03 1.97
N ALA A 534 -18.47 6.81 2.89
CA ALA A 534 -18.17 6.42 4.28
C ALA A 534 -17.35 5.12 4.37
N GLU A 535 -17.73 4.06 3.63
CA GLU A 535 -16.97 2.81 3.59
C GLU A 535 -15.55 3.03 3.06
N GLY A 536 -15.42 3.78 1.97
CA GLY A 536 -14.11 4.09 1.35
C GLY A 536 -13.20 4.84 2.32
N ILE A 537 -13.74 5.78 3.09
CA ILE A 537 -13.01 6.56 4.10
C ILE A 537 -12.55 5.65 5.24
N ILE A 538 -13.43 4.82 5.79
CA ILE A 538 -13.09 3.88 6.87
C ILE A 538 -11.94 2.96 6.43
N ARG A 539 -12.02 2.39 5.22
CA ARG A 539 -10.96 1.51 4.70
C ARG A 539 -9.63 2.25 4.46
N GLU A 540 -9.67 3.50 4.03
CA GLU A 540 -8.47 4.30 3.83
C GLU A 540 -7.83 4.74 5.16
N ILE A 541 -8.65 5.06 6.18
CA ILE A 541 -8.17 5.29 7.54
C ILE A 541 -7.48 4.03 8.06
N LEU A 542 -8.09 2.85 7.93
CA LEU A 542 -7.50 1.57 8.35
C LEU A 542 -6.18 1.29 7.64
N ALA A 543 -6.08 1.57 6.34
CA ALA A 543 -4.84 1.41 5.58
C ALA A 543 -3.74 2.37 6.06
N SER A 544 -4.08 3.63 6.31
CA SER A 544 -3.12 4.63 6.80
C SER A 544 -2.66 4.35 8.23
N LEU A 545 -3.51 3.78 9.08
CA LEU A 545 -3.15 3.32 10.42
C LEU A 545 -2.08 2.23 10.39
N GLY A 546 -2.13 1.32 9.40
CA GLY A 546 -1.11 0.28 9.18
C GLY A 546 0.27 0.85 8.82
N ASP A 547 0.33 1.98 8.12
CA ASP A 547 1.56 2.63 7.67
C ASP A 547 2.18 3.59 8.71
N LEU A 548 1.37 4.11 9.64
CA LEU A 548 1.79 5.06 10.69
C LEU A 548 2.47 4.35 11.88
N HIS A 549 3.71 3.93 11.67
CA HIS A 549 4.50 3.08 12.56
C HIS A 549 4.86 3.64 13.95
N ALA A 550 4.40 4.82 14.36
CA ALA A 550 4.65 5.38 15.70
C ALA A 550 3.66 6.49 16.09
N ALA A 551 2.41 6.38 15.63
CA ALA A 551 1.46 7.46 15.83
C ALA A 551 0.92 7.47 17.26
N THR A 552 0.93 8.64 17.89
CA THR A 552 0.13 8.92 19.08
C THR A 552 -1.36 8.95 18.68
N PRO A 553 -2.32 8.77 19.60
CA PRO A 553 -3.74 8.94 19.31
C PRO A 553 -4.08 10.26 18.61
N ALA A 554 -3.36 11.34 18.94
CA ALA A 554 -3.52 12.63 18.28
C ALA A 554 -3.11 12.59 16.79
N ASN A 555 -1.99 11.95 16.46
CA ASN A 555 -1.54 11.80 15.07
C ASN A 555 -2.46 10.89 14.26
N LEU A 556 -3.04 9.86 14.90
CA LEU A 556 -4.02 8.98 14.25
C LEU A 556 -5.31 9.74 13.93
N ARG A 557 -5.77 10.59 14.86
CA ARG A 557 -6.94 11.46 14.64
C ARG A 557 -6.66 12.47 13.52
N GLU A 558 -5.50 13.10 13.50
CA GLU A 558 -5.11 14.06 12.45
C GLU A 558 -5.06 13.39 11.07
N ALA A 559 -4.49 12.19 10.96
CA ALA A 559 -4.47 11.41 9.72
C ALA A 559 -5.89 11.01 9.28
N GLY A 560 -6.75 10.60 10.22
CA GLY A 560 -8.17 10.31 9.95
C GLY A 560 -8.91 11.53 9.42
N ILE A 561 -8.73 12.69 10.03
CA ILE A 561 -9.30 13.97 9.60
C ILE A 561 -8.80 14.35 8.21
N ALA A 562 -7.49 14.21 7.92
CA ALA A 562 -6.94 14.50 6.59
C ALA A 562 -7.57 13.60 5.51
N THR A 563 -7.73 12.31 5.80
CA THR A 563 -8.38 11.35 4.89
C THR A 563 -9.84 11.73 4.63
N MET A 564 -10.59 12.06 5.69
CA MET A 564 -11.98 12.51 5.58
C MET A 564 -12.10 13.78 4.75
N ALA A 565 -11.27 14.79 5.03
CA ALA A 565 -11.27 16.06 4.30
C ALA A 565 -10.99 15.87 2.80
N CYS A 566 -10.00 15.04 2.46
CA CYS A 566 -9.66 14.72 1.08
C CYS A 566 -10.81 14.03 0.32
N ARG A 567 -11.47 13.06 0.96
CA ARG A 567 -12.56 12.31 0.34
C ARG A 567 -13.87 13.08 0.22
N ALA A 568 -14.20 13.90 1.23
CA ALA A 568 -15.39 14.72 1.25
C ALA A 568 -15.27 16.02 0.43
N ALA A 569 -14.04 16.41 0.03
CA ALA A 569 -13.81 17.60 -0.77
C ALA A 569 -14.42 17.50 -2.17
N ILE A 570 -14.84 18.65 -2.70
CA ILE A 570 -15.31 18.83 -4.09
C ILE A 570 -14.28 18.23 -5.04
N LYS A 571 -14.74 17.40 -5.97
CA LYS A 571 -13.83 16.68 -6.89
C LYS A 571 -13.50 17.54 -8.11
N ALA A 572 -12.35 17.28 -8.74
CA ALA A 572 -12.04 17.84 -10.06
C ALA A 572 -13.10 17.36 -11.07
N GLY A 573 -13.59 18.28 -11.91
CA GLY A 573 -14.66 18.00 -12.87
C GLY A 573 -16.07 18.34 -12.36
N GLU A 574 -16.23 18.79 -11.12
CA GLU A 574 -17.52 19.28 -10.61
C GLU A 574 -17.73 20.76 -10.98
N GLU A 575 -18.88 21.05 -11.61
CA GLU A 575 -19.27 22.40 -11.95
C GLU A 575 -19.80 23.14 -10.71
N LEU A 576 -19.26 24.31 -10.43
CA LEU A 576 -19.70 25.19 -9.36
C LEU A 576 -20.43 26.41 -9.91
N SER A 577 -21.57 26.74 -9.35
CA SER A 577 -22.21 28.03 -9.58
C SER A 577 -21.38 29.17 -8.97
N ILE A 578 -21.55 30.39 -9.49
CA ILE A 578 -20.87 31.59 -8.95
C ILE A 578 -21.11 31.72 -7.43
N ARG A 579 -22.32 31.42 -6.97
CA ARG A 579 -22.66 31.47 -5.54
C ARG A 579 -21.92 30.44 -4.71
N GLN A 580 -21.72 29.22 -5.21
CA GLN A 580 -20.93 28.18 -4.53
C GLN A 580 -19.45 28.57 -4.50
N MET A 581 -18.92 29.13 -5.58
CA MET A 581 -17.55 29.68 -5.61
C MET A 581 -17.38 30.81 -4.59
N GLU A 582 -18.34 31.75 -4.48
CA GLU A 582 -18.28 32.81 -3.46
C GLU A 582 -18.19 32.24 -2.04
N ILE A 583 -19.06 31.27 -1.72
CA ILE A 583 -19.09 30.61 -0.39
C ILE A 583 -17.75 29.94 -0.12
N LEU A 584 -17.24 29.14 -1.08
CA LEU A 584 -15.96 28.45 -0.94
C LEU A 584 -14.80 29.43 -0.68
N LEU A 585 -14.75 30.55 -1.40
CA LEU A 585 -13.71 31.56 -1.22
C LEU A 585 -13.83 32.32 0.11
N GLU A 586 -15.05 32.54 0.61
CA GLU A 586 -15.29 33.14 1.93
C GLU A 586 -14.87 32.20 3.06
N GLU A 587 -15.24 30.91 2.95
CA GLU A 587 -14.81 29.88 3.92
C GLU A 587 -13.29 29.69 3.91
N LEU A 588 -12.66 29.59 2.72
CA LEU A 588 -11.22 29.46 2.61
C LEU A 588 -10.49 30.64 3.27
N ARG A 589 -11.01 31.86 3.09
CA ARG A 589 -10.45 33.06 3.71
C ARG A 589 -10.51 33.02 5.23
N ALA A 590 -11.51 32.36 5.79
CA ALA A 590 -11.68 32.20 7.24
C ALA A 590 -10.76 31.12 7.85
N THR A 591 -10.08 30.31 7.04
CA THR A 591 -9.17 29.27 7.53
C THR A 591 -7.84 29.88 8.03
N PRO A 592 -7.19 29.26 9.03
CA PRO A 592 -5.89 29.73 9.53
C PRO A 592 -4.75 29.66 8.49
N PHE A 593 -4.82 28.71 7.56
CA PHE A 593 -3.76 28.45 6.56
C PHE A 593 -4.33 28.33 5.14
N PRO A 594 -4.87 29.40 4.56
CA PRO A 594 -5.61 29.35 3.30
C PRO A 594 -4.76 29.03 2.06
N PHE A 595 -3.42 29.10 2.15
CA PHE A 595 -2.52 28.99 0.99
C PHE A 595 -2.01 27.57 0.72
N THR A 596 -2.24 26.63 1.64
CA THR A 596 -1.78 25.24 1.51
C THR A 596 -2.83 24.25 2.00
N CYS A 597 -3.05 23.16 1.27
CA CYS A 597 -3.88 22.06 1.74
C CYS A 597 -3.10 21.19 2.78
N PRO A 598 -3.76 20.29 3.51
CA PRO A 598 -3.11 19.41 4.50
C PRO A 598 -1.96 18.57 3.93
N HIS A 599 -1.99 18.28 2.63
CA HIS A 599 -0.94 17.52 1.92
C HIS A 599 0.19 18.41 1.38
N GLY A 600 0.22 19.71 1.72
CA GLY A 600 1.26 20.67 1.32
C GLY A 600 1.15 21.19 -0.12
N ARG A 601 0.02 20.95 -0.83
CA ARG A 601 -0.21 21.52 -2.16
C ARG A 601 -0.67 22.98 -2.02
N PRO A 602 -0.24 23.89 -2.92
CA PRO A 602 -0.76 25.25 -2.93
C PRO A 602 -2.25 25.24 -3.30
N THR A 603 -3.05 25.96 -2.51
CA THR A 603 -4.49 26.15 -2.74
C THR A 603 -4.76 27.36 -3.63
N ILE A 604 -3.93 28.39 -3.55
CA ILE A 604 -4.09 29.69 -4.20
C ILE A 604 -2.80 30.11 -4.89
N LEU A 605 -2.89 30.47 -6.16
CA LEU A 605 -1.85 31.19 -6.88
C LEU A 605 -2.28 32.66 -7.02
N LYS A 606 -1.38 33.59 -6.73
CA LYS A 606 -1.62 35.04 -6.74
C LYS A 606 -0.74 35.70 -7.80
N PHE A 607 -1.35 36.53 -8.65
CA PHE A 607 -0.66 37.29 -9.70
C PHE A 607 -1.01 38.76 -9.57
N GLY A 608 -0.08 39.56 -9.11
CA GLY A 608 -0.21 41.03 -9.07
C GLY A 608 -0.07 41.65 -10.46
N THR A 609 -0.41 42.96 -10.59
CA THR A 609 -0.30 43.69 -11.85
C THR A 609 1.12 43.67 -12.41
N HIS A 610 2.13 43.72 -11.55
CA HIS A 610 3.54 43.63 -11.94
C HIS A 610 3.91 42.27 -12.51
N ASP A 611 3.42 41.19 -11.91
CA ASP A 611 3.67 39.81 -12.38
C ASP A 611 3.06 39.60 -13.75
N LEU A 612 1.82 40.06 -13.93
CA LEU A 612 1.13 39.99 -15.22
C LEU A 612 1.88 40.83 -16.27
N ALA A 613 2.29 42.06 -15.94
CA ALA A 613 3.06 42.91 -16.86
C ALA A 613 4.40 42.24 -17.27
N LYS A 614 5.08 41.58 -16.34
CA LYS A 614 6.30 40.81 -16.61
C LYS A 614 6.04 39.63 -17.53
N MET A 615 4.98 38.87 -17.29
CA MET A 615 4.58 37.71 -18.12
C MET A 615 4.25 38.13 -19.56
N PHE A 616 3.59 39.29 -19.74
CA PHE A 616 3.27 39.84 -21.06
C PHE A 616 4.41 40.67 -21.66
N LYS A 617 5.63 40.66 -21.04
CA LYS A 617 6.80 41.43 -21.48
C LYS A 617 6.52 42.93 -21.64
N ARG A 618 5.63 43.46 -20.81
CA ARG A 618 5.29 44.91 -20.76
C ARG A 618 6.16 45.72 -19.74
N THR A 619 7.24 45.13 -19.23
CA THR A 619 8.21 45.81 -18.35
C THR A 619 9.09 46.73 -19.21
N GLY A 620 8.75 48.03 -19.26
CA GLY A 620 9.50 49.03 -20.03
C GLY A 620 8.71 50.26 -20.45
N PHE A 621 7.40 50.29 -20.30
CA PHE A 621 6.59 51.50 -20.49
C PHE A 621 6.18 52.00 -19.10
N GLY A 622 6.86 53.10 -18.62
CA GLY A 622 6.44 53.80 -17.44
C GLY A 622 4.98 54.25 -17.53
N LEU A 623 4.21 53.95 -16.47
CA LEU A 623 2.99 54.65 -16.12
C LEU A 623 3.38 55.85 -15.27
#